data_817a6ab4527f8b1b33153c83093bb89d
#
_entry.id   817a6ab4527f8b1b33153c83093bb89d
#
_cell.length_a   1.000
_cell.length_b   1.000
_cell.length_c   1.000
_cell.angle_alpha   90.00
_cell.angle_beta   90.00
_cell.angle_gamma   90.00
#
_symmetry.space_group_name_H-M   'P 1'
#
loop_
_entity.id
_entity.type
_entity.pdbx_description
1 polymer ?
#
loop_
_entity_poly.entity_id
_entity_poly.type
_entity_poly.pdbx_seq_one_letter_code
_entity_poly.pdbx_strand_id
1 'polypeptide(L)'
;MVNFLRLLDPKVFNSVGIGERFPETEPYEAGFAEHYNQHLKEKVVLFEEARITALKKARRNFFISLPLFFLIPGILIWLSLVISFDEYPIELVFLGTIFSWFGLSVFITRSMKLYQQSIKTDIFPNILSFLGTFSYNPKTKKSAKEHQYSELIPRFHRETSEDHIQGTYQGVDVELFESQLKQRRSSGKKTRYVTVFKGIFITLTMNKNFSGKTVVKKDGGLLGNWGARPKTLENVKLEDPKFEKMFEVFSDDQIEARYLLTVTFMERLIELAGVFGGKTIECCFYQNQLFMKIPLKQNLFEPGSIFEPEDFIDDSKSLLKELNLIFSIVDILKLNMKINL
;
A
#
# COMPACT_ATOMS: atom_id res chain seq x y z
N MET A 1 13.72 8.42 0.12
CA MET A 1 14.67 9.24 0.92
C MET A 1 14.45 10.68 0.52
N VAL A 2 14.12 11.59 1.44
CA VAL A 2 13.87 13.00 1.13
C VAL A 2 15.19 13.64 0.73
N ASN A 3 15.22 14.25 -0.46
CA ASN A 3 16.37 15.02 -0.91
C ASN A 3 16.31 16.43 -0.28
N PHE A 4 17.01 16.63 0.83
CA PHE A 4 17.03 17.90 1.55
C PHE A 4 17.57 19.07 0.72
N LEU A 5 18.40 18.82 -0.30
CA LEU A 5 18.91 19.87 -1.17
C LEU A 5 17.80 20.56 -1.98
N ARG A 6 16.67 19.88 -2.25
CA ARG A 6 15.50 20.52 -2.87
C ARG A 6 14.92 21.67 -2.04
N LEU A 7 15.11 21.66 -0.72
CA LEU A 7 14.69 22.79 0.14
C LEU A 7 15.46 24.08 -0.12
N LEU A 8 16.60 24.01 -0.81
CA LEU A 8 17.42 25.17 -1.18
C LEU A 8 16.97 25.78 -2.52
N ASP A 9 16.25 25.02 -3.34
CA ASP A 9 15.75 25.50 -4.64
C ASP A 9 14.58 26.46 -4.43
N PRO A 10 14.69 27.74 -4.89
CA PRO A 10 13.60 28.71 -4.79
C PRO A 10 12.34 28.28 -5.55
N LYS A 11 12.47 27.50 -6.62
CA LYS A 11 11.36 27.07 -7.49
C LYS A 11 10.31 26.24 -6.76
N VAL A 12 10.71 25.49 -5.71
CA VAL A 12 9.79 24.66 -4.93
C VAL A 12 8.76 25.48 -4.13
N PHE A 13 8.99 26.79 -3.98
CA PHE A 13 8.08 27.72 -3.29
C PHE A 13 7.15 28.46 -4.24
N ASN A 14 7.23 28.19 -5.55
CA ASN A 14 6.28 28.74 -6.49
C ASN A 14 4.91 28.11 -6.23
N SER A 15 3.87 28.95 -6.29
CA SER A 15 2.48 28.50 -6.22
C SER A 15 1.91 28.31 -7.63
N VAL A 16 1.00 27.36 -7.78
CA VAL A 16 0.10 27.30 -8.94
C VAL A 16 -1.09 28.20 -8.66
N GLY A 17 -1.54 28.95 -9.67
CA GLY A 17 -2.82 29.61 -9.62
C GLY A 17 -3.96 28.58 -9.54
N ILE A 18 -5.19 29.03 -9.25
CA ILE A 18 -6.38 28.18 -9.27
C ILE A 18 -6.40 27.42 -10.59
N GLY A 19 -6.25 26.10 -10.49
CA GLY A 19 -5.96 25.22 -11.61
C GLY A 19 -6.97 25.31 -12.75
N GLU A 20 -6.50 24.90 -13.90
CA GLU A 20 -7.31 24.65 -15.09
C GLU A 20 -8.39 23.60 -14.78
N ARG A 21 -9.33 23.44 -15.69
CA ARG A 21 -10.33 22.37 -15.61
C ARG A 21 -9.62 21.03 -15.62
N PHE A 22 -10.05 20.08 -14.77
CA PHE A 22 -9.53 18.71 -14.76
C PHE A 22 -9.63 18.09 -16.15
N PRO A 23 -8.52 17.64 -16.78
CA PRO A 23 -8.54 17.06 -18.11
C PRO A 23 -8.89 15.56 -18.02
N GLU A 24 -10.10 15.20 -18.43
CA GLU A 24 -10.52 13.80 -18.55
C GLU A 24 -9.85 13.18 -19.77
N THR A 25 -8.97 12.23 -19.56
CA THR A 25 -8.20 11.55 -20.61
C THR A 25 -8.53 10.07 -20.71
N GLU A 26 -9.01 9.48 -19.63
CA GLU A 26 -9.30 8.06 -19.53
C GLU A 26 -10.79 7.81 -19.31
N PRO A 27 -11.34 6.68 -19.80
CA PRO A 27 -12.78 6.39 -19.66
C PRO A 27 -13.29 6.38 -18.21
N TYR A 28 -12.45 5.96 -17.25
CA TYR A 28 -12.80 5.92 -15.84
C TYR A 28 -12.80 7.31 -15.16
N GLU A 29 -12.31 8.34 -15.85
CA GLU A 29 -12.32 9.74 -15.39
C GLU A 29 -13.60 10.48 -15.83
N ALA A 30 -14.46 9.87 -16.65
CA ALA A 30 -15.63 10.51 -17.21
C ALA A 30 -16.58 11.07 -16.14
N GLY A 31 -16.82 12.38 -16.15
CA GLY A 31 -17.61 13.12 -15.14
C GLY A 31 -16.80 13.61 -13.93
N PHE A 32 -15.53 13.21 -13.79
CA PHE A 32 -14.71 13.67 -12.66
C PHE A 32 -14.37 15.16 -12.73
N ALA A 33 -14.32 15.76 -13.92
CA ALA A 33 -14.07 17.20 -14.05
C ALA A 33 -15.12 18.07 -13.33
N GLU A 34 -16.38 17.65 -13.33
CA GLU A 34 -17.43 18.31 -12.57
C GLU A 34 -17.26 18.10 -11.07
N HIS A 35 -17.00 16.86 -10.67
CA HIS A 35 -16.73 16.50 -9.28
C HIS A 35 -15.52 17.26 -8.71
N TYR A 36 -14.44 17.36 -9.47
CA TYR A 36 -13.25 18.14 -9.12
C TYR A 36 -13.60 19.62 -8.87
N ASN A 37 -14.38 20.24 -9.78
CA ASN A 37 -14.78 21.64 -9.65
C ASN A 37 -15.64 21.88 -8.39
N GLN A 38 -16.50 20.91 -8.02
CA GLN A 38 -17.41 21.05 -6.88
C GLN A 38 -16.74 20.79 -5.53
N HIS A 39 -15.78 19.87 -5.45
CA HIS A 39 -15.28 19.33 -4.17
C HIS A 39 -13.79 19.58 -3.89
N LEU A 40 -12.99 19.80 -4.93
CA LEU A 40 -11.52 19.88 -4.81
C LEU A 40 -10.98 21.27 -5.12
N LYS A 41 -11.51 21.93 -6.14
CA LYS A 41 -10.98 23.18 -6.66
C LYS A 41 -10.85 24.28 -5.61
N GLU A 42 -11.84 24.44 -4.73
CA GLU A 42 -11.80 25.43 -3.65
C GLU A 42 -10.71 25.13 -2.61
N LYS A 43 -10.34 23.85 -2.47
CA LYS A 43 -9.30 23.43 -1.53
C LYS A 43 -7.88 23.66 -2.05
N VAL A 44 -7.68 23.79 -3.36
CA VAL A 44 -6.36 23.96 -3.99
C VAL A 44 -5.59 25.10 -3.35
N VAL A 45 -6.19 26.29 -3.24
CA VAL A 45 -5.51 27.47 -2.68
C VAL A 45 -5.08 27.23 -1.23
N LEU A 46 -5.98 26.69 -0.41
CA LEU A 46 -5.72 26.41 1.00
C LEU A 46 -4.59 25.41 1.18
N PHE A 47 -4.60 24.34 0.40
CA PHE A 47 -3.58 23.30 0.47
C PHE A 47 -2.24 23.73 -0.11
N GLU A 48 -2.26 24.57 -1.15
CA GLU A 48 -1.04 25.15 -1.72
C GLU A 48 -0.37 26.11 -0.74
N GLU A 49 -1.12 26.93 -0.01
CA GLU A 49 -0.61 27.76 1.09
C GLU A 49 -0.04 26.90 2.23
N ALA A 50 -0.73 25.80 2.58
CA ALA A 50 -0.26 24.84 3.57
C ALA A 50 1.03 24.16 3.12
N ARG A 51 1.15 23.79 1.83
CA ARG A 51 2.36 23.21 1.21
C ARG A 51 3.54 24.14 1.36
N ILE A 52 3.39 25.40 0.93
CA ILE A 52 4.43 26.41 1.02
C ILE A 52 4.84 26.66 2.48
N THR A 53 3.87 26.69 3.39
CA THR A 53 4.11 26.86 4.83
C THR A 53 4.89 25.68 5.39
N ALA A 54 4.54 24.44 5.02
CA ALA A 54 5.25 23.25 5.43
C ALA A 54 6.69 23.21 4.91
N LEU A 55 6.91 23.63 3.65
CA LEU A 55 8.24 23.74 3.05
C LEU A 55 9.08 24.84 3.71
N LYS A 56 8.52 26.03 3.97
CA LYS A 56 9.21 27.10 4.69
C LYS A 56 9.64 26.66 6.09
N LYS A 57 8.75 25.93 6.79
CA LYS A 57 9.09 25.36 8.11
C LYS A 57 10.16 24.29 8.02
N ALA A 58 10.10 23.40 7.04
CA ALA A 58 11.14 22.39 6.79
C ALA A 58 12.49 23.05 6.46
N ARG A 59 12.49 24.07 5.60
CA ARG A 59 13.69 24.85 5.25
C ARG A 59 14.29 25.54 6.47
N ARG A 60 13.49 26.20 7.29
CA ARG A 60 13.95 26.80 8.55
C ARG A 60 14.58 25.74 9.47
N ASN A 61 13.90 24.62 9.65
CA ASN A 61 14.40 23.53 10.48
C ASN A 61 15.70 22.94 9.92
N PHE A 62 15.84 22.87 8.59
CA PHE A 62 17.08 22.43 7.93
C PHE A 62 18.25 23.37 8.29
N PHE A 63 18.08 24.68 8.18
CA PHE A 63 19.14 25.63 8.53
C PHE A 63 19.48 25.61 10.02
N ILE A 64 18.50 25.42 10.91
CA ILE A 64 18.75 25.23 12.36
C ILE A 64 19.52 23.92 12.61
N SER A 65 19.17 22.86 11.89
CA SER A 65 19.80 21.56 12.05
C SER A 65 21.23 21.50 11.48
N LEU A 66 21.52 22.31 10.47
CA LEU A 66 22.81 22.28 9.77
C LEU A 66 24.02 22.42 10.70
N PRO A 67 24.10 23.43 11.59
CA PRO A 67 25.20 23.51 12.58
C PRO A 67 25.14 22.35 13.58
N LEU A 68 23.95 21.89 13.97
CA LEU A 68 23.79 20.80 14.95
C LEU A 68 24.30 19.45 14.42
N PHE A 69 24.29 19.25 13.10
CA PHE A 69 24.89 18.06 12.48
C PHE A 69 26.38 17.92 12.76
N PHE A 70 27.08 19.04 12.98
CA PHE A 70 28.51 19.05 13.28
C PHE A 70 28.78 19.26 14.78
N LEU A 71 28.00 20.11 15.45
CA LEU A 71 28.21 20.44 16.87
C LEU A 71 27.95 19.25 17.79
N ILE A 72 26.87 18.48 17.55
CA ILE A 72 26.53 17.35 18.43
C ILE A 72 27.62 16.27 18.39
N PRO A 73 28.06 15.76 17.22
CA PRO A 73 29.22 14.87 17.18
C PRO A 73 30.48 15.44 17.81
N GLY A 74 30.76 16.71 17.54
CA GLY A 74 31.92 17.39 18.12
C GLY A 74 31.89 17.41 19.64
N ILE A 75 30.74 17.72 20.24
CA ILE A 75 30.55 17.70 21.70
C ILE A 75 30.69 16.28 22.25
N LEU A 76 30.13 15.28 21.58
CA LEU A 76 30.24 13.88 22.00
C LEU A 76 31.69 13.38 21.98
N ILE A 77 32.46 13.75 20.94
CA ILE A 77 33.89 13.46 20.84
C ILE A 77 34.67 14.19 21.95
N TRP A 78 34.39 15.47 22.13
CA TRP A 78 35.06 16.28 23.17
C TRP A 78 34.80 15.72 24.58
N LEU A 79 33.54 15.38 24.89
CA LEU A 79 33.17 14.72 26.15
C LEU A 79 33.91 13.40 26.34
N SER A 80 34.04 12.59 25.31
CA SER A 80 34.76 11.30 25.38
C SER A 80 36.27 11.49 25.67
N LEU A 81 36.86 12.62 25.24
CA LEU A 81 38.27 12.95 25.48
C LEU A 81 38.49 13.54 26.88
N VAL A 82 37.58 14.41 27.37
CA VAL A 82 37.71 15.11 28.64
C VAL A 82 37.43 14.23 29.85
N ILE A 83 36.45 13.32 29.73
CA ILE A 83 36.01 12.48 30.84
C ILE A 83 36.91 11.24 31.00
N SER A 84 38.11 11.20 30.41
CA SER A 84 39.20 10.22 30.62
C SER A 84 38.71 8.82 31.08
N PHE A 85 37.70 8.28 30.41
CA PHE A 85 37.26 6.92 30.67
C PHE A 85 38.09 5.99 29.79
N ASP A 86 39.04 5.30 30.39
CA ASP A 86 39.77 4.18 29.75
C ASP A 86 38.84 3.07 29.20
N GLU A 87 37.55 3.15 29.49
CA GLU A 87 36.54 2.18 29.13
C GLU A 87 35.33 2.68 28.31
N TYR A 88 35.31 4.00 27.90
CA TYR A 88 34.14 4.40 27.07
C TYR A 88 34.30 3.92 25.63
N PRO A 89 33.47 2.99 25.19
CA PRO A 89 33.57 2.47 23.84
C PRO A 89 33.21 3.59 22.85
N ILE A 90 34.12 3.87 21.94
CA ILE A 90 33.92 4.80 20.79
C ILE A 90 32.59 4.52 20.07
N GLU A 91 32.07 3.32 20.24
CA GLU A 91 30.77 2.86 19.82
C GLU A 91 29.60 3.69 20.36
N LEU A 92 29.66 4.19 21.59
CA LEU A 92 28.61 5.05 22.17
C LEU A 92 28.58 6.44 21.54
N VAL A 93 29.74 6.99 21.22
CA VAL A 93 29.84 8.27 20.48
C VAL A 93 29.26 8.10 19.08
N PHE A 94 29.59 7.01 18.42
CA PHE A 94 29.08 6.68 17.09
C PHE A 94 27.56 6.49 17.11
N LEU A 95 27.02 5.72 18.05
CA LEU A 95 25.60 5.54 18.27
C LEU A 95 24.88 6.86 18.56
N GLY A 96 25.40 7.67 19.47
CA GLY A 96 24.85 8.98 19.80
C GLY A 96 24.78 9.92 18.60
N THR A 97 25.83 9.91 17.76
CA THR A 97 25.87 10.66 16.50
C THR A 97 24.75 10.20 15.53
N ILE A 98 24.60 8.89 15.33
CA ILE A 98 23.54 8.35 14.46
C ILE A 98 22.16 8.74 14.97
N PHE A 99 21.90 8.59 16.28
CA PHE A 99 20.62 8.97 16.89
C PHE A 99 20.34 10.46 16.76
N SER A 100 21.34 11.32 16.93
CA SER A 100 21.16 12.77 16.76
C SER A 100 20.82 13.13 15.32
N TRP A 101 21.51 12.56 14.34
CA TRP A 101 21.23 12.79 12.92
C TRP A 101 19.84 12.28 12.51
N PHE A 102 19.43 11.14 13.05
CA PHE A 102 18.07 10.63 12.85
C PHE A 102 17.02 11.59 13.43
N GLY A 103 17.22 12.07 14.67
CA GLY A 103 16.34 13.04 15.31
C GLY A 103 16.23 14.35 14.53
N LEU A 104 17.36 14.91 14.06
CA LEU A 104 17.37 16.10 13.22
C LEU A 104 16.65 15.88 11.89
N SER A 105 16.83 14.72 11.25
CA SER A 105 16.12 14.37 10.01
C SER A 105 14.61 14.29 10.22
N VAL A 106 14.15 13.72 11.33
CA VAL A 106 12.73 13.70 11.71
C VAL A 106 12.21 15.11 11.96
N PHE A 107 12.98 15.97 12.64
CA PHE A 107 12.61 17.35 12.92
C PHE A 107 12.45 18.18 11.64
N ILE A 108 13.34 18.00 10.64
CA ILE A 108 13.25 18.67 9.34
C ILE A 108 11.99 18.21 8.59
N THR A 109 11.74 16.90 8.52
CA THR A 109 10.69 16.32 7.65
C THR A 109 9.29 16.32 8.27
N ARG A 110 9.16 16.63 9.57
CA ARG A 110 7.88 16.52 10.29
C ARG A 110 6.76 17.34 9.65
N SER A 111 7.03 18.61 9.27
CA SER A 111 6.02 19.48 8.66
C SER A 111 5.57 18.96 7.28
N MET A 112 6.50 18.42 6.50
CA MET A 112 6.24 17.85 5.20
C MET A 112 5.36 16.59 5.30
N LYS A 113 5.67 15.71 6.27
CA LYS A 113 4.86 14.51 6.52
C LYS A 113 3.46 14.83 7.00
N LEU A 114 3.30 15.86 7.85
CA LEU A 114 1.98 16.30 8.30
C LEU A 114 1.14 16.84 7.14
N TYR A 115 1.74 17.59 6.22
CA TYR A 115 1.07 18.05 5.01
C TYR A 115 0.63 16.87 4.11
N GLN A 116 1.53 15.94 3.82
CA GLN A 116 1.17 14.74 3.02
C GLN A 116 0.07 13.91 3.69
N GLN A 117 0.07 13.85 5.02
CA GLN A 117 -0.99 13.16 5.75
C GLN A 117 -2.33 13.90 5.65
N SER A 118 -2.34 15.25 5.63
CA SER A 118 -3.60 16.01 5.45
C SER A 118 -4.21 15.79 4.05
N ILE A 119 -3.40 15.60 3.00
CA ILE A 119 -3.90 15.20 1.69
C ILE A 119 -4.64 13.86 1.79
N LYS A 120 -4.02 12.85 2.43
CA LYS A 120 -4.66 11.53 2.62
C LYS A 120 -5.97 11.63 3.42
N THR A 121 -6.06 12.49 4.43
CA THR A 121 -7.27 12.60 5.28
C THR A 121 -8.37 13.46 4.69
N ASP A 122 -8.03 14.50 3.93
CA ASP A 122 -8.99 15.54 3.56
C ASP A 122 -9.28 15.57 2.05
N ILE A 123 -8.36 15.10 1.21
CA ILE A 123 -8.49 15.11 -0.25
C ILE A 123 -8.90 13.73 -0.78
N PHE A 124 -8.21 12.66 -0.40
CA PHE A 124 -8.51 11.32 -0.89
C PHE A 124 -9.95 10.86 -0.65
N PRO A 125 -10.60 11.12 0.51
CA PRO A 125 -12.02 10.81 0.68
C PRO A 125 -12.94 11.54 -0.31
N ASN A 126 -12.59 12.78 -0.70
CA ASN A 126 -13.36 13.51 -1.70
C ASN A 126 -13.21 12.91 -3.10
N ILE A 127 -12.02 12.42 -3.46
CA ILE A 127 -11.82 11.72 -4.74
C ILE A 127 -12.57 10.38 -4.72
N LEU A 128 -12.50 9.63 -3.63
CA LEU A 128 -13.21 8.35 -3.46
C LEU A 128 -14.72 8.50 -3.55
N SER A 129 -15.29 9.62 -3.08
CA SER A 129 -16.73 9.88 -3.13
C SER A 129 -17.29 9.98 -4.55
N PHE A 130 -16.44 10.21 -5.55
CA PHE A 130 -16.81 10.14 -6.97
C PHE A 130 -17.19 8.72 -7.40
N LEU A 131 -16.52 7.71 -6.85
CA LEU A 131 -16.72 6.31 -7.22
C LEU A 131 -17.84 5.63 -6.43
N GLY A 132 -18.34 6.26 -5.38
CA GLY A 132 -19.42 5.73 -4.53
C GLY A 132 -19.22 6.01 -3.05
N THR A 133 -19.96 5.26 -2.23
CA THR A 133 -19.89 5.40 -0.78
C THR A 133 -18.74 4.58 -0.23
N PHE A 134 -17.56 5.19 -0.14
CA PHE A 134 -16.37 4.57 0.42
C PHE A 134 -15.90 5.30 1.68
N SER A 135 -15.45 4.55 2.67
CA SER A 135 -14.68 5.06 3.80
C SER A 135 -13.20 4.83 3.56
N TYR A 136 -12.38 5.81 3.93
CA TYR A 136 -10.93 5.74 3.82
C TYR A 136 -10.27 6.07 5.15
N ASN A 137 -9.32 5.25 5.56
CA ASN A 137 -8.52 5.49 6.75
C ASN A 137 -7.03 5.25 6.45
N PRO A 138 -6.21 6.32 6.39
CA PRO A 138 -4.78 6.19 6.10
C PRO A 138 -3.99 5.48 7.20
N LYS A 139 -4.54 5.39 8.43
CA LYS A 139 -3.93 4.69 9.57
C LYS A 139 -4.84 3.60 10.07
N THR A 140 -4.76 2.45 9.46
CA THR A 140 -5.63 1.33 9.83
C THR A 140 -5.11 0.53 11.02
N LYS A 141 -6.06 -0.11 11.73
CA LYS A 141 -5.79 -1.17 12.70
C LYS A 141 -5.97 -2.57 12.11
N LYS A 142 -6.35 -2.66 10.83
CA LYS A 142 -6.49 -3.95 10.13
C LYS A 142 -5.17 -4.68 10.10
N SER A 143 -5.25 -5.99 10.25
CA SER A 143 -4.07 -6.86 10.30
C SER A 143 -4.24 -8.07 9.41
N ALA A 144 -3.18 -8.44 8.74
CA ALA A 144 -3.12 -9.70 7.99
C ALA A 144 -3.46 -10.93 8.86
N LYS A 145 -3.31 -10.83 10.19
CA LYS A 145 -3.68 -11.92 11.11
C LYS A 145 -5.18 -12.25 11.06
N GLU A 146 -6.03 -11.29 10.74
CA GLU A 146 -7.48 -11.49 10.62
C GLU A 146 -7.81 -12.51 9.51
N HIS A 147 -6.93 -12.59 8.50
CA HIS A 147 -7.08 -13.48 7.35
C HIS A 147 -6.18 -14.74 7.42
N GLN A 148 -5.70 -15.08 8.60
CA GLN A 148 -4.79 -16.23 8.75
C GLN A 148 -5.45 -17.56 8.40
N TYR A 149 -6.78 -17.64 8.54
CA TYR A 149 -7.60 -18.78 8.11
C TYR A 149 -7.49 -19.06 6.60
N SER A 150 -7.22 -18.04 5.78
CA SER A 150 -7.04 -18.19 4.33
C SER A 150 -5.83 -19.02 3.92
N GLU A 151 -4.87 -19.24 4.82
CA GLU A 151 -3.58 -19.89 4.59
C GLU A 151 -2.69 -19.21 3.53
N LEU A 152 -3.05 -17.98 3.14
CA LEU A 152 -2.26 -17.14 2.22
C LEU A 152 -1.25 -16.24 2.95
N ILE A 153 -1.45 -16.05 4.25
CA ILE A 153 -0.62 -15.14 5.03
C ILE A 153 0.69 -15.82 5.42
N PRO A 154 1.85 -15.34 4.99
CA PRO A 154 3.13 -15.90 5.37
C PRO A 154 3.40 -15.66 6.86
N ARG A 155 4.25 -16.49 7.49
CA ARG A 155 4.70 -16.22 8.85
C ARG A 155 5.45 -14.88 8.91
N PHE A 156 5.05 -14.01 9.82
CA PHE A 156 5.69 -12.72 10.03
C PHE A 156 5.84 -12.40 11.52
N HIS A 157 6.69 -11.42 11.83
CA HIS A 157 6.95 -10.95 13.19
C HIS A 157 6.68 -9.46 13.35
N ARG A 158 6.71 -8.72 12.26
CA ARG A 158 6.35 -7.29 12.21
C ARG A 158 5.42 -7.04 11.04
N GLU A 159 4.45 -6.20 11.27
CA GLU A 159 3.49 -5.73 10.28
C GLU A 159 3.42 -4.22 10.31
N THR A 160 3.27 -3.62 9.16
CA THR A 160 2.90 -2.22 8.98
C THR A 160 1.74 -2.22 7.99
N SER A 161 0.55 -1.77 8.43
CA SER A 161 -0.64 -1.67 7.59
C SER A 161 -1.08 -0.22 7.50
N GLU A 162 -1.55 0.17 6.32
CA GLU A 162 -2.00 1.53 5.98
C GLU A 162 -3.08 1.49 4.91
N ASP A 163 -3.67 2.65 4.62
CA ASP A 163 -4.57 2.88 3.49
C ASP A 163 -5.74 1.88 3.40
N HIS A 164 -6.55 1.84 4.46
CA HIS A 164 -7.75 1.02 4.52
C HIS A 164 -8.92 1.70 3.81
N ILE A 165 -9.46 1.04 2.79
CA ILE A 165 -10.65 1.46 2.03
C ILE A 165 -11.73 0.39 2.21
N GLN A 166 -12.95 0.84 2.49
CA GLN A 166 -14.12 -0.04 2.60
C GLN A 166 -15.34 0.65 2.00
N GLY A 167 -16.14 -0.09 1.24
CA GLY A 167 -17.37 0.41 0.64
C GLY A 167 -17.99 -0.62 -0.28
N THR A 168 -18.91 -0.17 -1.14
CA THR A 168 -19.60 -1.04 -2.10
C THR A 168 -19.38 -0.54 -3.53
N TYR A 169 -18.92 -1.41 -4.40
CA TYR A 169 -18.75 -1.16 -5.82
C TYR A 169 -19.63 -2.10 -6.63
N GLN A 170 -20.56 -1.55 -7.42
CA GLN A 170 -21.50 -2.30 -8.24
C GLN A 170 -22.25 -3.44 -7.49
N GLY A 171 -22.60 -3.19 -6.22
CA GLY A 171 -23.31 -4.17 -5.38
C GLY A 171 -22.42 -5.25 -4.75
N VAL A 172 -21.11 -5.15 -4.91
CA VAL A 172 -20.11 -6.00 -4.24
C VAL A 172 -19.46 -5.19 -3.12
N ASP A 173 -19.49 -5.71 -1.89
CA ASP A 173 -18.76 -5.09 -0.80
C ASP A 173 -17.27 -5.36 -0.99
N VAL A 174 -16.50 -4.29 -0.93
CA VAL A 174 -15.05 -4.26 -1.13
C VAL A 174 -14.40 -3.73 0.13
N GLU A 175 -13.48 -4.49 0.68
CA GLU A 175 -12.58 -4.03 1.75
C GLU A 175 -11.16 -4.30 1.32
N LEU A 176 -10.28 -3.30 1.43
CA LEU A 176 -8.87 -3.47 1.14
C LEU A 176 -7.99 -2.67 2.10
N PHE A 177 -6.76 -3.13 2.28
CA PHE A 177 -5.72 -2.37 2.98
C PHE A 177 -4.33 -2.76 2.48
N GLU A 178 -3.41 -1.81 2.54
CA GLU A 178 -2.00 -2.08 2.26
C GLU A 178 -1.31 -2.68 3.47
N SER A 179 -0.39 -3.62 3.22
CA SER A 179 0.41 -4.21 4.29
C SER A 179 1.82 -4.58 3.84
N GLN A 180 2.76 -4.37 4.76
CA GLN A 180 4.13 -4.88 4.67
C GLN A 180 4.40 -5.81 5.83
N LEU A 181 4.67 -7.09 5.51
CA LEU A 181 4.98 -8.13 6.49
C LEU A 181 6.48 -8.43 6.48
N LYS A 182 7.09 -8.45 7.67
CA LYS A 182 8.50 -8.74 7.85
C LYS A 182 8.71 -9.93 8.77
N GLN A 183 9.57 -10.85 8.35
CA GLN A 183 9.98 -12.02 9.13
C GLN A 183 11.37 -11.80 9.73
N ARG A 184 11.52 -12.11 10.98
CA ARG A 184 12.82 -12.18 11.64
C ARG A 184 13.56 -13.43 11.17
N ARG A 185 14.75 -13.25 10.62
CA ARG A 185 15.66 -14.33 10.25
C ARG A 185 16.95 -14.17 11.03
N SER A 186 17.39 -15.25 11.67
CA SER A 186 18.66 -15.30 12.40
C SER A 186 19.63 -16.19 11.65
N SER A 187 20.86 -15.70 11.47
CA SER A 187 21.98 -16.47 10.91
C SER A 187 23.19 -16.25 11.82
N GLY A 188 23.50 -17.25 12.62
CA GLY A 188 24.53 -17.14 13.66
C GLY A 188 24.20 -16.03 14.67
N LYS A 189 25.15 -15.13 14.91
CA LYS A 189 24.99 -13.99 15.85
C LYS A 189 24.20 -12.80 15.29
N LYS A 190 23.85 -12.80 13.99
CA LYS A 190 23.16 -11.67 13.35
C LYS A 190 21.67 -11.96 13.14
N THR A 191 20.83 -11.04 13.58
CA THR A 191 19.38 -11.08 13.36
C THR A 191 19.00 -9.94 12.42
N ARG A 192 18.22 -10.26 11.38
CA ARG A 192 17.69 -9.27 10.43
C ARG A 192 16.20 -9.50 10.17
N TYR A 193 15.49 -8.42 9.83
CA TYR A 193 14.11 -8.50 9.34
C TYR A 193 14.11 -8.48 7.82
N VAL A 194 13.45 -9.47 7.23
CA VAL A 194 13.30 -9.61 5.77
C VAL A 194 11.83 -9.41 5.42
N THR A 195 11.53 -8.59 4.41
CA THR A 195 10.17 -8.45 3.89
C THR A 195 9.76 -9.75 3.23
N VAL A 196 8.66 -10.34 3.70
CA VAL A 196 8.07 -11.58 3.15
C VAL A 196 6.83 -11.32 2.33
N PHE A 197 6.21 -10.16 2.52
CA PHE A 197 5.11 -9.66 1.70
C PHE A 197 5.11 -8.12 1.74
N LYS A 198 4.80 -7.52 0.62
CA LYS A 198 4.45 -6.11 0.46
C LYS A 198 3.40 -6.02 -0.64
N GLY A 199 2.26 -5.38 -0.36
CA GLY A 199 1.17 -5.27 -1.31
C GLY A 199 -0.17 -5.03 -0.62
N ILE A 200 -1.24 -5.39 -1.30
CA ILE A 200 -2.62 -5.21 -0.81
C ILE A 200 -3.27 -6.54 -0.48
N PHE A 201 -4.10 -6.50 0.54
CA PHE A 201 -5.10 -7.51 0.85
C PHE A 201 -6.48 -6.95 0.48
N ILE A 202 -7.27 -7.74 -0.21
CA ILE A 202 -8.60 -7.36 -0.69
C ILE A 202 -9.58 -8.45 -0.27
N THR A 203 -10.72 -8.06 0.29
CA THR A 203 -11.86 -8.93 0.59
C THR A 203 -13.06 -8.46 -0.20
N LEU A 204 -13.69 -9.36 -0.93
CA LEU A 204 -14.85 -9.10 -1.77
C LEU A 204 -16.00 -10.05 -1.39
N THR A 205 -17.21 -9.54 -1.28
CA THR A 205 -18.38 -10.40 -1.11
C THR A 205 -18.66 -11.18 -2.40
N MET A 206 -19.10 -12.42 -2.23
CA MET A 206 -19.47 -13.30 -3.35
C MET A 206 -20.97 -13.47 -3.41
N ASN A 207 -21.53 -13.44 -4.62
CA ASN A 207 -22.94 -13.75 -4.88
C ASN A 207 -23.24 -15.28 -4.97
N LYS A 208 -22.31 -16.09 -4.50
CA LYS A 208 -22.43 -17.55 -4.42
C LYS A 208 -22.40 -17.99 -2.96
N ASN A 209 -23.26 -18.95 -2.62
CA ASN A 209 -23.22 -19.58 -1.30
C ASN A 209 -22.25 -20.76 -1.34
N PHE A 210 -21.32 -20.78 -0.41
CA PHE A 210 -20.37 -21.86 -0.19
C PHE A 210 -19.93 -21.89 1.27
N SER A 211 -19.59 -23.07 1.75
CA SER A 211 -19.23 -23.29 3.16
C SER A 211 -17.80 -23.79 3.33
N GLY A 212 -17.25 -24.41 2.29
CA GLY A 212 -15.89 -24.90 2.26
C GLY A 212 -14.85 -23.79 2.10
N LYS A 213 -13.60 -24.19 2.16
CA LYS A 213 -12.43 -23.34 1.93
C LYS A 213 -11.69 -23.81 0.68
N THR A 214 -11.58 -22.94 -0.32
CA THR A 214 -10.80 -23.18 -1.53
C THR A 214 -9.69 -22.14 -1.66
N VAL A 215 -8.46 -22.61 -1.75
CA VAL A 215 -7.24 -21.77 -1.81
C VAL A 215 -6.58 -21.93 -3.17
N VAL A 216 -6.35 -20.82 -3.84
CA VAL A 216 -5.63 -20.74 -5.11
C VAL A 216 -4.28 -20.09 -4.84
N LYS A 217 -3.20 -20.82 -5.02
CA LYS A 217 -1.82 -20.36 -4.86
C LYS A 217 -1.09 -20.38 -6.19
N LYS A 218 -0.02 -19.61 -6.27
CA LYS A 218 0.91 -19.72 -7.37
C LYS A 218 1.52 -21.11 -7.42
N ASP A 219 1.60 -21.70 -8.61
CA ASP A 219 2.43 -22.87 -8.82
C ASP A 219 3.91 -22.51 -8.56
N GLY A 220 4.52 -23.15 -7.59
CA GLY A 220 5.93 -23.01 -7.23
C GLY A 220 6.84 -23.97 -7.97
N GLY A 221 6.31 -24.75 -8.92
CA GLY A 221 7.03 -25.83 -9.59
C GLY A 221 7.45 -26.96 -8.62
N LEU A 222 8.24 -27.89 -9.12
CA LEU A 222 8.66 -29.13 -8.41
C LEU A 222 9.34 -28.89 -7.04
N LEU A 223 9.94 -27.72 -6.79
CA LEU A 223 10.67 -27.41 -5.56
C LEU A 223 10.07 -26.25 -4.75
N GLY A 224 9.17 -25.46 -5.31
CA GLY A 224 8.73 -24.19 -4.71
C GLY A 224 7.69 -24.32 -3.60
N ASN A 225 6.86 -25.36 -3.64
CA ASN A 225 5.70 -25.50 -2.74
C ASN A 225 5.90 -26.57 -1.63
N TRP A 226 7.06 -27.18 -1.54
CA TRP A 226 7.33 -28.28 -0.60
C TRP A 226 7.46 -27.81 0.86
N GLY A 227 6.52 -27.13 1.37
CA GLY A 227 6.44 -26.57 2.73
C GLY A 227 5.40 -25.47 2.86
N ALA A 228 4.86 -25.03 1.73
CA ALA A 228 3.80 -24.04 1.66
C ALA A 228 2.41 -24.62 1.34
N ARG A 229 2.30 -25.96 1.24
CA ARG A 229 1.02 -26.65 1.03
C ARG A 229 0.16 -26.53 2.28
N PRO A 230 -1.12 -26.19 2.13
CA PRO A 230 -2.09 -26.28 3.22
C PRO A 230 -2.10 -27.69 3.80
N LYS A 231 -2.01 -27.81 5.13
CA LYS A 231 -1.92 -29.14 5.76
C LYS A 231 -3.26 -29.89 5.84
N THR A 232 -4.35 -29.13 5.79
CA THR A 232 -5.73 -29.61 6.01
C THR A 232 -6.56 -29.66 4.74
N LEU A 233 -5.99 -29.24 3.59
CA LEU A 233 -6.68 -29.16 2.32
C LEU A 233 -6.09 -30.15 1.33
N GLU A 234 -6.96 -30.74 0.49
CA GLU A 234 -6.55 -31.62 -0.58
C GLU A 234 -6.28 -30.85 -1.88
N ASN A 235 -5.34 -31.33 -2.69
CA ASN A 235 -5.08 -30.76 -4.00
C ASN A 235 -6.25 -31.07 -4.94
N VAL A 236 -6.77 -30.05 -5.59
CA VAL A 236 -7.85 -30.14 -6.58
C VAL A 236 -7.25 -29.98 -7.96
N LYS A 237 -7.43 -31.01 -8.81
CA LYS A 237 -7.06 -30.94 -10.22
C LYS A 237 -8.21 -30.35 -11.04
N LEU A 238 -7.88 -29.40 -11.88
CA LEU A 238 -8.79 -28.71 -12.77
C LEU A 238 -8.47 -29.01 -14.23
N GLU A 239 -9.44 -28.77 -15.09
CA GLU A 239 -9.35 -29.21 -16.51
C GLU A 239 -8.59 -28.22 -17.41
N ASP A 240 -8.32 -26.98 -16.94
CA ASP A 240 -7.62 -25.97 -17.74
C ASP A 240 -6.10 -26.07 -17.60
N PRO A 241 -5.36 -26.50 -18.65
CA PRO A 241 -3.91 -26.65 -18.59
C PRO A 241 -3.16 -25.32 -18.45
N LYS A 242 -3.73 -24.18 -18.88
CA LYS A 242 -3.13 -22.86 -18.72
C LYS A 242 -3.20 -22.41 -17.27
N PHE A 243 -4.36 -22.64 -16.65
CA PHE A 243 -4.56 -22.34 -15.24
C PHE A 243 -3.66 -23.20 -14.36
N GLU A 244 -3.60 -24.52 -14.61
CA GLU A 244 -2.77 -25.48 -13.86
C GLU A 244 -1.25 -25.18 -13.95
N LYS A 245 -0.79 -24.47 -15.00
CA LYS A 245 0.60 -24.00 -15.11
C LYS A 245 0.91 -22.77 -14.27
N MET A 246 -0.12 -22.04 -13.88
CA MET A 246 0.05 -20.78 -13.12
C MET A 246 -0.31 -20.94 -11.66
N PHE A 247 -1.28 -21.83 -11.37
CA PHE A 247 -1.90 -21.95 -10.07
C PHE A 247 -2.01 -23.40 -9.60
N GLU A 248 -1.87 -23.62 -8.31
CA GLU A 248 -2.26 -24.84 -7.60
C GLU A 248 -3.50 -24.53 -6.75
N VAL A 249 -4.45 -25.44 -6.75
CA VAL A 249 -5.70 -25.33 -5.99
C VAL A 249 -5.75 -26.37 -4.89
N PHE A 250 -6.19 -25.92 -3.72
CA PHE A 250 -6.38 -26.77 -2.55
C PHE A 250 -7.76 -26.50 -1.95
N SER A 251 -8.50 -27.53 -1.56
CA SER A 251 -9.82 -27.38 -0.96
C SER A 251 -10.12 -28.48 0.06
N ASP A 252 -11.02 -28.20 0.99
CA ASP A 252 -11.66 -29.18 1.87
C ASP A 252 -12.93 -29.79 1.21
N ASP A 253 -13.46 -29.16 0.14
CA ASP A 253 -14.55 -29.69 -0.68
C ASP A 253 -14.19 -29.57 -2.17
N GLN A 254 -13.90 -30.71 -2.80
CA GLN A 254 -13.52 -30.74 -4.22
C GLN A 254 -14.66 -30.42 -5.17
N ILE A 255 -15.91 -30.71 -4.78
CA ILE A 255 -17.07 -30.42 -5.61
C ILE A 255 -17.33 -28.93 -5.62
N GLU A 256 -17.31 -28.31 -4.43
CA GLU A 256 -17.48 -26.89 -4.27
C GLU A 256 -16.35 -26.09 -4.95
N ALA A 257 -15.10 -26.58 -4.87
CA ALA A 257 -13.98 -25.97 -5.56
C ALA A 257 -14.20 -25.88 -7.08
N ARG A 258 -14.70 -26.94 -7.71
CA ARG A 258 -15.02 -26.94 -9.16
C ARG A 258 -16.24 -26.07 -9.49
N TYR A 259 -17.18 -25.96 -8.58
CA TYR A 259 -18.32 -25.04 -8.69
C TYR A 259 -17.86 -23.57 -8.65
N LEU A 260 -16.91 -23.23 -7.81
CA LEU A 260 -16.35 -21.88 -7.70
C LEU A 260 -15.42 -21.54 -8.87
N LEU A 261 -14.52 -22.47 -9.21
CA LEU A 261 -13.49 -22.32 -10.24
C LEU A 261 -13.97 -22.89 -11.58
N THR A 262 -15.05 -22.32 -12.12
CA THR A 262 -15.50 -22.63 -13.49
C THR A 262 -14.42 -22.25 -14.51
N VAL A 263 -14.46 -22.84 -15.71
CA VAL A 263 -13.52 -22.49 -16.80
C VAL A 263 -13.48 -20.98 -17.03
N THR A 264 -14.64 -20.34 -17.12
CA THR A 264 -14.72 -18.88 -17.28
C THR A 264 -14.10 -18.11 -16.13
N PHE A 265 -14.24 -18.57 -14.89
CA PHE A 265 -13.62 -17.90 -13.73
C PHE A 265 -12.10 -18.06 -13.76
N MET A 266 -11.61 -19.24 -14.13
CA MET A 266 -10.17 -19.49 -14.29
C MET A 266 -9.55 -18.61 -15.36
N GLU A 267 -10.19 -18.47 -16.54
CA GLU A 267 -9.75 -17.56 -17.60
C GLU A 267 -9.66 -16.11 -17.12
N ARG A 268 -10.68 -15.64 -16.39
CA ARG A 268 -10.72 -14.29 -15.80
C ARG A 268 -9.63 -14.07 -14.74
N LEU A 269 -9.32 -15.08 -13.95
CA LEU A 269 -8.25 -14.99 -12.97
C LEU A 269 -6.86 -14.91 -13.64
N ILE A 270 -6.67 -15.60 -14.76
CA ILE A 270 -5.47 -15.49 -15.61
C ILE A 270 -5.38 -14.07 -16.21
N GLU A 271 -6.48 -13.54 -16.75
CA GLU A 271 -6.57 -12.18 -17.28
C GLU A 271 -6.20 -11.16 -16.19
N LEU A 272 -6.78 -11.29 -15.01
CA LEU A 272 -6.51 -10.43 -13.86
C LEU A 272 -5.03 -10.47 -13.45
N ALA A 273 -4.41 -11.63 -13.44
CA ALA A 273 -2.97 -11.75 -13.19
C ALA A 273 -2.15 -10.96 -14.22
N GLY A 274 -2.58 -10.92 -15.48
CA GLY A 274 -1.99 -10.10 -16.54
C GLY A 274 -2.09 -8.61 -16.26
N VAL A 275 -3.26 -8.13 -15.83
CA VAL A 275 -3.53 -6.72 -15.48
C VAL A 275 -2.60 -6.24 -14.36
N PHE A 276 -2.32 -7.07 -13.37
CA PHE A 276 -1.35 -6.80 -12.30
C PHE A 276 0.11 -7.08 -12.70
N GLY A 277 0.41 -7.09 -14.00
CA GLY A 277 1.78 -7.20 -14.55
C GLY A 277 2.37 -8.60 -14.42
N GLY A 278 1.56 -9.63 -14.58
CA GLY A 278 1.97 -11.03 -14.47
C GLY A 278 2.41 -11.44 -13.06
N LYS A 279 2.11 -10.60 -12.05
CA LYS A 279 2.42 -10.90 -10.66
C LYS A 279 1.48 -11.98 -10.14
N THR A 280 1.99 -12.70 -9.18
CA THR A 280 1.24 -13.76 -8.55
C THR A 280 0.10 -13.21 -7.71
N ILE A 281 -1.11 -13.36 -8.19
CA ILE A 281 -2.31 -13.18 -7.40
C ILE A 281 -2.57 -14.52 -6.72
N GLU A 282 -2.78 -14.50 -5.42
CA GLU A 282 -3.25 -15.66 -4.66
C GLU A 282 -4.60 -15.30 -4.05
N CYS A 283 -5.53 -16.24 -4.01
CA CYS A 283 -6.84 -16.00 -3.45
C CYS A 283 -7.37 -17.18 -2.65
N CYS A 284 -8.34 -16.91 -1.78
CA CYS A 284 -9.01 -17.89 -0.96
C CYS A 284 -10.50 -17.58 -0.90
N PHE A 285 -11.33 -18.59 -1.19
CA PHE A 285 -12.77 -18.55 -0.99
C PHE A 285 -13.06 -19.15 0.38
N TYR A 286 -13.76 -18.40 1.23
CA TYR A 286 -14.25 -18.83 2.53
C TYR A 286 -15.31 -17.87 3.05
N GLN A 287 -16.29 -18.38 3.78
CA GLN A 287 -17.35 -17.56 4.41
C GLN A 287 -18.07 -16.61 3.43
N ASN A 288 -18.40 -17.09 2.24
CA ASN A 288 -19.01 -16.32 1.14
C ASN A 288 -18.21 -15.07 0.70
N GLN A 289 -16.89 -15.11 0.89
CA GLN A 289 -15.98 -14.03 0.51
C GLN A 289 -14.86 -14.57 -0.37
N LEU A 290 -14.37 -13.71 -1.25
CA LEU A 290 -13.13 -13.89 -1.97
C LEU A 290 -12.07 -12.99 -1.32
N PHE A 291 -11.13 -13.60 -0.62
CA PHE A 291 -9.96 -12.92 -0.10
C PHE A 291 -8.82 -13.04 -1.10
N MET A 292 -8.16 -11.93 -1.41
CA MET A 292 -7.06 -11.88 -2.37
C MET A 292 -5.81 -11.28 -1.73
N LYS A 293 -4.65 -11.82 -2.08
CA LYS A 293 -3.32 -11.32 -1.72
C LYS A 293 -2.59 -10.95 -3.01
N ILE A 294 -2.34 -9.66 -3.20
CA ILE A 294 -1.71 -9.12 -4.40
C ILE A 294 -0.40 -8.42 -4.01
N PRO A 295 0.77 -8.99 -4.37
CA PRO A 295 2.04 -8.35 -4.08
C PRO A 295 2.26 -7.14 -4.99
N LEU A 296 2.72 -6.03 -4.41
CA LEU A 296 3.04 -4.79 -5.11
C LEU A 296 4.49 -4.37 -4.84
N LYS A 297 5.12 -3.73 -5.81
CA LYS A 297 6.48 -3.18 -5.64
C LYS A 297 6.46 -1.83 -4.93
N GLN A 298 5.44 -1.03 -5.20
CA GLN A 298 5.25 0.32 -4.66
C GLN A 298 4.00 0.34 -3.79
N ASN A 299 3.91 1.29 -2.86
CA ASN A 299 2.65 1.60 -2.22
C ASN A 299 1.73 2.24 -3.26
N LEU A 300 0.44 1.99 -3.14
CA LEU A 300 -0.61 2.74 -3.80
C LEU A 300 -1.02 3.92 -2.89
N PHE A 301 -1.94 4.73 -3.38
CA PHE A 301 -2.57 5.81 -2.60
C PHE A 301 -1.56 6.77 -1.94
N GLU A 302 -0.42 7.01 -2.60
CA GLU A 302 0.57 7.97 -2.11
C GLU A 302 0.37 9.35 -2.76
N PRO A 303 0.31 10.43 -1.96
CA PRO A 303 0.29 11.78 -2.50
C PRO A 303 1.53 12.09 -3.33
N GLY A 304 1.39 12.99 -4.27
CA GLY A 304 2.48 13.50 -5.08
C GLY A 304 3.60 14.15 -4.29
N SER A 305 4.57 14.70 -5.00
CA SER A 305 5.74 15.30 -4.39
C SER A 305 5.41 16.66 -3.78
N ILE A 306 5.62 16.85 -2.49
CA ILE A 306 5.48 18.16 -1.82
C ILE A 306 6.36 19.26 -2.44
N PHE A 307 7.39 18.89 -3.21
CA PHE A 307 8.30 19.86 -3.86
C PHE A 307 7.76 20.38 -5.19
N GLU A 308 6.61 19.92 -5.63
CA GLU A 308 5.90 20.38 -6.83
C GLU A 308 4.63 21.10 -6.41
N PRO A 309 4.22 22.12 -7.17
CA PRO A 309 2.97 22.82 -6.89
C PRO A 309 1.79 21.85 -6.93
N GLU A 310 0.78 22.06 -6.08
CA GLU A 310 -0.32 21.12 -5.87
C GLU A 310 -1.65 21.69 -6.33
N ASP A 311 -2.22 21.11 -7.36
CA ASP A 311 -3.58 21.41 -7.84
C ASP A 311 -4.52 20.21 -7.73
N PHE A 312 -4.04 19.08 -7.19
CA PHE A 312 -4.73 17.81 -7.05
C PHE A 312 -5.12 17.13 -8.37
N ILE A 313 -4.68 17.62 -9.52
CA ILE A 313 -4.98 16.96 -10.81
C ILE A 313 -4.21 15.67 -10.92
N ASP A 314 -2.88 15.69 -10.72
CA ASP A 314 -2.03 14.51 -10.83
C ASP A 314 -2.32 13.51 -9.71
N ASP A 315 -2.56 13.96 -8.47
CA ASP A 315 -2.97 13.11 -7.35
C ASP A 315 -4.30 12.42 -7.63
N SER A 316 -5.29 13.16 -8.17
CA SER A 316 -6.59 12.58 -8.55
C SER A 316 -6.45 11.55 -9.67
N LYS A 317 -5.67 11.85 -10.72
CA LYS A 317 -5.42 10.90 -11.81
C LYS A 317 -4.75 9.63 -11.32
N SER A 318 -3.73 9.76 -10.48
CA SER A 318 -3.03 8.62 -9.90
C SER A 318 -3.97 7.76 -9.06
N LEU A 319 -4.73 8.38 -8.15
CA LEU A 319 -5.66 7.68 -7.27
C LEU A 319 -6.79 7.00 -8.06
N LEU A 320 -7.42 7.69 -9.03
CA LEU A 320 -8.46 7.12 -9.88
C LEU A 320 -7.94 5.92 -10.69
N LYS A 321 -6.72 6.01 -11.22
CA LYS A 321 -6.08 4.91 -11.92
C LYS A 321 -5.86 3.69 -11.02
N GLU A 322 -5.37 3.91 -9.81
CA GLU A 322 -5.12 2.84 -8.83
C GLU A 322 -6.42 2.18 -8.39
N LEU A 323 -7.46 2.97 -8.14
CA LEU A 323 -8.79 2.46 -7.78
C LEU A 323 -9.45 1.73 -8.95
N ASN A 324 -9.36 2.27 -10.18
CA ASN A 324 -9.86 1.58 -11.37
C ASN A 324 -9.19 0.21 -11.55
N LEU A 325 -7.87 0.12 -11.31
CA LEU A 325 -7.15 -1.15 -11.33
C LEU A 325 -7.71 -2.14 -10.30
N ILE A 326 -8.03 -1.70 -9.09
CA ILE A 326 -8.59 -2.54 -8.03
C ILE A 326 -10.04 -2.95 -8.37
N PHE A 327 -10.87 -2.01 -8.79
CA PHE A 327 -12.27 -2.29 -9.13
C PHE A 327 -12.41 -3.15 -10.39
N SER A 328 -11.41 -3.14 -11.29
CA SER A 328 -11.37 -4.08 -12.41
C SER A 328 -11.41 -5.56 -11.97
N ILE A 329 -11.02 -5.85 -10.72
CA ILE A 329 -11.17 -7.20 -10.13
C ILE A 329 -12.64 -7.60 -10.13
N VAL A 330 -13.54 -6.72 -9.66
CA VAL A 330 -14.99 -6.98 -9.63
C VAL A 330 -15.53 -7.15 -11.04
N ASP A 331 -15.11 -6.28 -11.97
CA ASP A 331 -15.57 -6.28 -13.36
C ASP A 331 -15.08 -7.51 -14.12
N ILE A 332 -13.79 -7.83 -14.03
CA ILE A 332 -13.18 -8.97 -14.72
C ILE A 332 -13.75 -10.28 -14.18
N LEU A 333 -13.83 -10.43 -12.85
CA LEU A 333 -14.34 -11.65 -12.23
C LEU A 333 -15.87 -11.75 -12.28
N LYS A 334 -16.57 -10.69 -12.70
CA LYS A 334 -18.04 -10.59 -12.77
C LYS A 334 -18.73 -10.95 -11.44
N LEU A 335 -18.18 -10.45 -10.34
CA LEU A 335 -18.70 -10.74 -9.00
C LEU A 335 -20.06 -10.11 -8.73
N ASN A 336 -20.40 -9.04 -9.45
CA ASN A 336 -21.68 -8.34 -9.39
C ASN A 336 -22.82 -9.05 -10.13
N MET A 337 -22.52 -10.06 -10.95
CA MET A 337 -23.56 -10.82 -11.68
C MET A 337 -24.19 -11.86 -10.76
N LYS A 338 -25.52 -11.81 -10.61
CA LYS A 338 -26.29 -12.93 -10.07
C LYS A 338 -26.24 -14.05 -11.10
N ILE A 339 -25.50 -15.10 -10.83
CA ILE A 339 -25.58 -16.32 -11.64
C ILE A 339 -26.85 -17.00 -11.17
N ASN A 340 -27.96 -16.80 -11.93
CA ASN A 340 -29.12 -17.61 -11.78
C ASN A 340 -28.72 -19.04 -12.21
N LEU A 341 -28.65 -19.95 -11.26
CA LEU A 341 -28.59 -21.39 -11.47
C LEU A 341 -29.95 -21.90 -11.76
#